data_eabebf38a6ec98b60ad512a6fefb1a7a
#
_entry.id   eabebf38a6ec98b60ad512a6fefb1a7a
#
_cell.length_a   1.000
_cell.length_b   1.000
_cell.length_c   1.000
_cell.angle_alpha   90.00
_cell.angle_beta   90.00
_cell.angle_gamma   90.00
#
_symmetry.space_group_name_H-M   'P 1'
#
loop_
_entity.id
_entity.type
_entity.pdbx_description
1 polymer ?
#
loop_
_entity_poly.entity_id
_entity_poly.type
_entity_poly.pdbx_seq_one_letter_code
_entity_poly.pdbx_strand_id
1 'polypeptide(L)'
;MAYSEKVVDHYENPRNVGSFDKSDEQVGTGMVGAPACGDVMKLQIKVGEDGTITDARFKTYGCGSAIASSSLVTEWVKGKTLDQAMAIKNTEIAQELALPPVKIHCSILAEDAIKAAIDDYKKKHDLSH
;
A
#
# COMPACT_ATOMS: atom_id res chain seq x y z
N MET A 1 -23.33 6.50 4.31
CA MET A 1 -22.83 5.27 3.68
C MET A 1 -22.17 4.41 4.74
N ALA A 2 -22.60 3.16 4.83
CA ALA A 2 -22.03 2.25 5.83
C ALA A 2 -20.79 1.56 5.27
N TYR A 3 -19.70 1.60 6.02
CA TYR A 3 -18.50 0.82 5.71
C TYR A 3 -18.61 -0.56 6.35
N SER A 4 -17.89 -1.54 5.77
CA SER A 4 -17.80 -2.87 6.35
C SER A 4 -17.04 -2.82 7.69
N GLU A 5 -17.21 -3.88 8.49
CA GLU A 5 -16.46 -3.98 9.75
C GLU A 5 -14.96 -3.95 9.54
N LYS A 6 -14.48 -4.53 8.44
CA LYS A 6 -13.05 -4.54 8.11
C LYS A 6 -12.53 -3.14 7.80
N VAL A 7 -13.31 -2.32 7.08
CA VAL A 7 -12.93 -0.94 6.82
C VAL A 7 -12.84 -0.16 8.13
N VAL A 8 -13.85 -0.29 8.98
CA VAL A 8 -13.87 0.40 10.27
C VAL A 8 -12.72 -0.05 11.14
N ASP A 9 -12.44 -1.35 11.19
CA ASP A 9 -11.32 -1.89 11.98
C ASP A 9 -9.99 -1.32 11.51
N HIS A 10 -9.72 -1.34 10.21
CA HIS A 10 -8.46 -0.80 9.67
C HIS A 10 -8.38 0.72 9.80
N TYR A 11 -9.51 1.42 9.78
CA TYR A 11 -9.53 2.86 9.96
C TYR A 11 -9.27 3.26 11.42
N GLU A 12 -9.92 2.58 12.36
CA GLU A 12 -9.78 2.87 13.79
C GLU A 12 -8.46 2.34 14.37
N ASN A 13 -7.99 1.21 13.86
CA ASN A 13 -6.77 0.54 14.32
C ASN A 13 -5.85 0.25 13.14
N PRO A 14 -5.36 1.29 12.46
CA PRO A 14 -4.52 1.08 11.27
C PRO A 14 -3.23 0.36 11.65
N ARG A 15 -2.85 -0.59 10.79
CA ARG A 15 -1.65 -1.40 10.98
C ARG A 15 -0.50 -0.75 10.23
N ASN A 16 0.70 -0.81 10.83
CA ASN A 16 1.93 -0.42 10.13
C ASN A 16 1.95 1.05 9.68
N VAL A 17 1.35 1.94 10.46
CA VAL A 17 1.43 3.37 10.21
C VAL A 17 2.84 3.85 10.53
N GLY A 18 3.41 4.67 9.67
CA GLY A 18 4.71 5.26 9.93
C GLY A 18 5.53 5.43 8.66
N SER A 19 6.84 5.57 8.84
CA SER A 19 7.76 5.77 7.73
C SER A 19 9.09 5.12 8.05
N PHE A 20 9.78 4.68 6.98
CA PHE A 20 11.18 4.32 7.03
C PHE A 20 12.01 5.49 6.49
N ASP A 21 13.32 5.43 6.71
CA ASP A 21 14.25 6.40 6.14
C ASP A 21 14.31 6.18 4.62
N LYS A 22 14.02 7.22 3.84
CA LYS A 22 14.04 7.16 2.38
C LYS A 22 15.43 6.87 1.82
N SER A 23 16.48 7.19 2.58
CA SER A 23 17.85 6.93 2.16
C SER A 23 18.28 5.47 2.36
N ASP A 24 17.47 4.66 3.05
CA ASP A 24 17.74 3.24 3.24
C ASP A 24 17.59 2.52 1.90
N GLU A 25 18.67 1.86 1.47
CA GLU A 25 18.69 1.15 0.19
C GLU A 25 17.72 -0.03 0.14
N GLN A 26 17.33 -0.55 1.29
CA GLN A 26 16.38 -1.65 1.38
C GLN A 26 14.93 -1.20 1.33
N VAL A 27 14.69 0.11 1.32
CA VAL A 27 13.33 0.68 1.34
C VAL A 27 12.94 1.19 -0.03
N GLY A 28 11.78 0.76 -0.51
CA GLY A 28 11.14 1.35 -1.68
C GLY A 28 9.97 2.22 -1.23
N THR A 29 9.83 3.38 -1.83
CA THR A 29 8.77 4.33 -1.49
C THR A 29 7.89 4.58 -2.71
N GLY A 30 6.58 4.36 -2.55
CA GLY A 30 5.59 4.72 -3.54
C GLY A 30 4.67 5.79 -2.99
N MET A 31 4.48 6.86 -3.76
CA MET A 31 3.53 7.90 -3.39
C MET A 31 2.58 8.13 -4.56
N VAL A 32 1.31 7.97 -4.30
CA VAL A 32 0.27 8.15 -5.30
C VAL A 32 -0.83 9.03 -4.71
N GLY A 33 -1.62 9.65 -5.57
CA GLY A 33 -2.67 10.53 -5.11
C GLY A 33 -3.79 10.66 -6.11
N ALA A 34 -4.96 11.01 -5.61
CA ALA A 34 -6.12 11.37 -6.40
C ALA A 34 -6.54 12.77 -5.94
N PRO A 35 -5.93 13.83 -6.49
CA PRO A 35 -6.19 15.21 -6.02
C PRO A 35 -7.66 15.60 -6.06
N ALA A 36 -8.41 15.08 -7.03
CA ALA A 36 -9.84 15.35 -7.14
C ALA A 36 -10.63 14.84 -5.93
N CYS A 37 -10.11 13.81 -5.25
CA CYS A 37 -10.74 13.22 -4.06
C CYS A 37 -10.04 13.62 -2.76
N GLY A 38 -8.92 14.33 -2.85
CA GLY A 38 -8.14 14.73 -1.69
C GLY A 38 -7.36 13.59 -1.04
N ASP A 39 -7.24 12.45 -1.71
CA ASP A 39 -6.55 11.29 -1.16
C ASP A 39 -5.09 11.27 -1.61
N VAL A 40 -4.18 11.10 -0.67
CA VAL A 40 -2.75 10.89 -0.93
C VAL A 40 -2.30 9.70 -0.14
N MET A 41 -1.65 8.75 -0.81
CA MET A 41 -1.22 7.49 -0.20
C MET A 41 0.28 7.31 -0.41
N LYS A 42 1.01 7.15 0.69
CA LYS A 42 2.44 6.85 0.68
C LYS A 42 2.62 5.46 1.25
N LEU A 43 3.25 4.59 0.49
CA LEU A 43 3.57 3.24 0.91
C LEU A 43 5.07 3.04 0.85
N GLN A 44 5.64 2.49 1.92
CA GLN A 44 7.04 2.10 1.95
C GLN A 44 7.14 0.61 2.26
N ILE A 45 7.99 -0.07 1.51
CA ILE A 45 8.29 -1.48 1.74
C ILE A 45 9.77 -1.61 2.07
N LYS A 46 10.09 -2.53 2.97
CA LYS A 46 11.46 -2.89 3.29
C LYS A 46 11.72 -4.30 2.79
N VAL A 47 12.73 -4.45 1.95
CA VAL A 47 13.02 -5.71 1.27
C VAL A 47 14.28 -6.33 1.85
N GLY A 48 14.20 -7.62 2.19
CA GLY A 48 15.35 -8.35 2.71
C GLY A 48 16.30 -8.81 1.60
N GLU A 49 17.40 -9.41 2.00
CA GLU A 49 18.45 -9.84 1.07
C GLU A 49 17.97 -10.88 0.06
N ASP A 50 16.97 -11.66 0.43
CA ASP A 50 16.40 -12.69 -0.45
C ASP A 50 15.31 -12.17 -1.38
N GLY A 51 15.04 -10.88 -1.38
CA GLY A 51 14.00 -10.28 -2.21
C GLY A 51 12.61 -10.37 -1.61
N THR A 52 12.49 -10.80 -0.35
CA THR A 52 11.20 -10.87 0.34
C THR A 52 10.94 -9.58 1.11
N ILE A 53 9.72 -9.09 1.05
CA ILE A 53 9.32 -7.90 1.81
C ILE A 53 9.24 -8.27 3.28
N THR A 54 10.13 -7.70 4.10
CA THR A 54 10.22 -8.02 5.52
C THR A 54 9.34 -7.10 6.37
N ASP A 55 9.05 -5.91 5.89
CA ASP A 55 8.21 -4.96 6.60
C ASP A 55 7.59 -3.97 5.62
N ALA A 56 6.54 -3.32 6.04
CA ALA A 56 5.87 -2.29 5.24
C ALA A 56 5.28 -1.24 6.17
N ARG A 57 5.27 0.00 5.72
CA ARG A 57 4.68 1.12 6.45
C ARG A 57 3.90 1.99 5.50
N PHE A 58 2.92 2.70 6.02
CA PHE A 58 2.18 3.64 5.20
C PHE A 58 1.88 4.93 5.94
N LYS A 59 1.62 5.96 5.15
CA LYS A 59 1.13 7.23 5.64
C LYS A 59 0.15 7.76 4.60
N THR A 60 -1.11 7.86 4.96
CA THR A 60 -2.17 8.19 4.02
C THR A 60 -3.01 9.34 4.55
N TYR A 61 -3.29 10.28 3.69
CA TYR A 61 -4.20 11.38 3.97
C TYR A 61 -5.41 11.23 3.06
N GLY A 62 -6.62 11.21 3.64
CA GLY A 62 -7.82 11.04 2.86
C GLY A 62 -8.93 10.40 3.66
N CYS A 63 -9.84 9.73 2.96
CA CYS A 63 -11.01 9.11 3.58
C CYS A 63 -10.65 7.82 4.32
N GLY A 64 -11.60 7.32 5.12
CA GLY A 64 -11.41 6.07 5.86
C GLY A 64 -11.10 4.87 4.96
N SER A 65 -11.69 4.84 3.75
CA SER A 65 -11.41 3.77 2.78
C SER A 65 -9.97 3.81 2.28
N ALA A 66 -9.40 4.99 2.09
CA ALA A 66 -8.01 5.12 1.67
C ALA A 66 -7.06 4.61 2.77
N ILE A 67 -7.33 4.98 4.01
CA ILE A 67 -6.56 4.53 5.17
C ILE A 67 -6.68 3.02 5.32
N ALA A 68 -7.91 2.48 5.22
CA ALA A 68 -8.15 1.05 5.35
C ALA A 68 -7.45 0.26 4.24
N SER A 69 -7.50 0.74 3.00
CA SER A 69 -6.84 0.09 1.87
C SER A 69 -5.32 0.05 2.07
N SER A 70 -4.73 1.15 2.53
CA SER A 70 -3.30 1.23 2.82
C SER A 70 -2.91 0.26 3.93
N SER A 71 -3.68 0.24 5.01
CA SER A 71 -3.43 -0.64 6.15
C SER A 71 -3.47 -2.11 5.73
N LEU A 72 -4.50 -2.50 5.00
CA LEU A 72 -4.65 -3.87 4.53
C LEU A 72 -3.47 -4.29 3.64
N VAL A 73 -3.10 -3.43 2.71
CA VAL A 73 -1.99 -3.70 1.79
C VAL A 73 -0.68 -3.91 2.55
N THR A 74 -0.41 -3.11 3.59
CA THR A 74 0.81 -3.30 4.37
C THR A 74 0.86 -4.68 5.03
N GLU A 75 -0.29 -5.20 5.45
CA GLU A 75 -0.33 -6.56 6.00
C GLU A 75 -0.12 -7.61 4.90
N TRP A 76 -0.72 -7.40 3.74
CA TRP A 76 -0.67 -8.38 2.66
C TRP A 76 0.71 -8.52 2.01
N VAL A 77 1.48 -7.41 1.91
CA VAL A 77 2.78 -7.48 1.25
C VAL A 77 3.88 -8.07 2.12
N LYS A 78 3.71 -8.06 3.43
CA LYS A 78 4.71 -8.64 4.33
C LYS A 78 4.84 -10.14 4.09
N GLY A 79 6.07 -10.61 3.94
CA GLY A 79 6.36 -12.01 3.71
C GLY A 79 6.23 -12.43 2.26
N LYS A 80 5.86 -11.53 1.36
CA LYS A 80 5.76 -11.82 -0.06
C LYS A 80 7.01 -11.35 -0.80
N THR A 81 7.32 -12.01 -1.91
CA THR A 81 8.35 -11.52 -2.82
C THR A 81 7.82 -10.30 -3.59
N LEU A 82 8.71 -9.57 -4.25
CA LEU A 82 8.31 -8.43 -5.07
C LEU A 82 7.32 -8.85 -6.15
N ASP A 83 7.54 -10.00 -6.79
CA ASP A 83 6.64 -10.49 -7.83
C ASP A 83 5.26 -10.84 -7.26
N GLN A 84 5.22 -11.46 -6.09
CA GLN A 84 3.95 -11.78 -5.43
C GLN A 84 3.18 -10.52 -5.05
N ALA A 85 3.89 -9.51 -4.58
CA ALA A 85 3.27 -8.22 -4.25
C ALA A 85 2.71 -7.53 -5.49
N MET A 86 3.42 -7.60 -6.61
CA MET A 86 2.95 -7.03 -7.88
C MET A 86 1.71 -7.73 -8.42
N ALA A 87 1.46 -8.95 -7.99
CA ALA A 87 0.28 -9.71 -8.41
C ALA A 87 -0.99 -9.33 -7.64
N ILE A 88 -0.87 -8.54 -6.58
CA ILE A 88 -2.04 -8.08 -5.81
C ILE A 88 -2.86 -7.13 -6.69
N LYS A 89 -4.16 -7.43 -6.81
CA LYS A 89 -5.07 -6.64 -7.65
C LYS A 89 -5.99 -5.78 -6.81
N ASN A 90 -6.37 -4.62 -7.33
CA ASN A 90 -7.30 -3.72 -6.65
C ASN A 90 -8.65 -4.41 -6.38
N THR A 91 -9.05 -5.33 -7.24
CA THR A 91 -10.31 -6.07 -7.03
C THR A 91 -10.25 -6.92 -5.78
N GLU A 92 -9.11 -7.51 -5.46
CA GLU A 92 -8.92 -8.30 -4.24
C GLU A 92 -9.03 -7.42 -3.00
N ILE A 93 -8.44 -6.22 -3.05
CA ILE A 93 -8.50 -5.25 -1.95
C ILE A 93 -9.95 -4.81 -1.74
N ALA A 94 -10.64 -4.45 -2.81
CA ALA A 94 -12.02 -4.00 -2.74
C ALA A 94 -12.94 -5.07 -2.20
N GLN A 95 -12.74 -6.33 -2.58
CA GLN A 95 -13.54 -7.45 -2.09
C GLN A 95 -13.29 -7.71 -0.62
N GLU A 96 -12.04 -7.73 -0.19
CA GLU A 96 -11.69 -7.98 1.22
C GLU A 96 -12.31 -6.94 2.15
N LEU A 97 -12.28 -5.68 1.74
CA LEU A 97 -12.83 -4.58 2.53
C LEU A 97 -14.31 -4.34 2.26
N ALA A 98 -14.89 -5.03 1.29
CA ALA A 98 -16.28 -4.81 0.86
C ALA A 98 -16.55 -3.33 0.59
N LEU A 99 -15.67 -2.71 -0.21
CA LEU A 99 -15.75 -1.27 -0.47
C LEU A 99 -17.00 -0.92 -1.27
N PRO A 100 -17.68 0.19 -0.92
CA PRO A 100 -18.78 0.69 -1.74
C PRO A 100 -18.26 1.11 -3.13
N PRO A 101 -19.10 1.04 -4.17
CA PRO A 101 -18.66 1.39 -5.53
C PRO A 101 -18.00 2.75 -5.64
N VAL A 102 -18.45 3.74 -4.88
CA VAL A 102 -17.89 5.10 -4.93
C VAL A 102 -16.49 5.18 -4.30
N LYS A 103 -16.05 4.15 -3.60
CA LYS A 103 -14.76 4.10 -2.92
C LYS A 103 -13.77 3.12 -3.53
N ILE A 104 -14.10 2.48 -4.64
CA ILE A 104 -13.20 1.53 -5.30
C ILE A 104 -11.89 2.20 -5.73
N HIS A 105 -11.91 3.51 -6.02
CA HIS A 105 -10.68 4.23 -6.36
C HIS A 105 -9.60 4.10 -5.29
N CYS A 106 -9.98 3.93 -4.02
CA CYS A 106 -9.00 3.74 -2.93
C CYS A 106 -8.22 2.45 -3.09
N SER A 107 -8.87 1.37 -3.56
CA SER A 107 -8.18 0.12 -3.82
C SER A 107 -7.26 0.23 -5.03
N ILE A 108 -7.63 1.01 -6.03
CA ILE A 108 -6.79 1.28 -7.20
C ILE A 108 -5.53 2.04 -6.76
N LEU A 109 -5.69 3.05 -5.90
CA LEU A 109 -4.55 3.79 -5.37
C LEU A 109 -3.60 2.86 -4.59
N ALA A 110 -4.15 1.94 -3.79
CA ALA A 110 -3.33 1.00 -3.03
C ALA A 110 -2.53 0.09 -3.95
N GLU A 111 -3.15 -0.42 -5.01
CA GLU A 111 -2.43 -1.22 -6.02
C GLU A 111 -1.32 -0.41 -6.66
N ASP A 112 -1.60 0.82 -7.06
CA ASP A 112 -0.61 1.71 -7.67
C ASP A 112 0.53 2.03 -6.71
N ALA A 113 0.22 2.20 -5.43
CA ALA A 113 1.24 2.47 -4.41
C ALA A 113 2.20 1.29 -4.25
N ILE A 114 1.70 0.05 -4.30
CA ILE A 114 2.54 -1.15 -4.27
C ILE A 114 3.51 -1.12 -5.45
N LYS A 115 3.00 -0.90 -6.64
CA LYS A 115 3.81 -0.88 -7.86
C LYS A 115 4.86 0.23 -7.81
N ALA A 116 4.48 1.41 -7.35
CA ALA A 116 5.40 2.54 -7.24
C ALA A 116 6.52 2.26 -6.22
N ALA A 117 6.17 1.65 -5.09
CA ALA A 117 7.16 1.30 -4.07
C ALA A 117 8.16 0.27 -4.58
N ILE A 118 7.68 -0.75 -5.30
CA ILE A 118 8.54 -1.77 -5.88
C ILE A 118 9.46 -1.17 -6.95
N ASP A 119 8.93 -0.30 -7.81
CA ASP A 119 9.72 0.37 -8.83
C ASP A 119 10.83 1.23 -8.23
N ASP A 120 10.52 1.95 -7.15
CA ASP A 120 11.51 2.77 -6.44
C ASP A 120 12.64 1.90 -5.88
N TYR A 121 12.29 0.77 -5.27
CA TYR A 121 13.27 -0.18 -4.75
C TYR A 121 14.17 -0.70 -5.87
N LYS A 122 13.58 -1.10 -7.01
CA LYS A 122 14.34 -1.60 -8.15
C LYS A 122 15.28 -0.55 -8.71
N LYS A 123 14.85 0.70 -8.77
CA LYS A 123 15.69 1.80 -9.24
C LYS A 123 16.91 2.02 -8.32
N LYS A 124 16.69 1.95 -7.01
CA LYS A 124 17.79 2.09 -6.04
C LYS A 124 18.83 1.00 -6.19
N HIS A 125 18.40 -0.20 -6.52
CA HIS A 125 19.30 -1.34 -6.69
C HIS A 125 19.72 -1.57 -8.12
N ASP A 126 19.27 -0.69 -9.03
CA ASP A 126 19.63 -0.75 -10.44
C ASP A 126 19.34 -2.12 -11.06
N LEU A 127 18.22 -2.70 -10.65
CA LEU A 127 17.78 -4.03 -11.10
C LEU A 127 17.07 -4.00 -12.45
N SER A 128 16.91 -2.83 -13.04
CA SER A 128 16.23 -2.64 -14.31
C SER A 128 17.13 -2.80 -15.53
N HIS A 129 18.32 -3.28 -15.33
CA HIS A 129 19.25 -3.57 -16.42
C HIS A 129 18.82 -4.76 -17.23
#